data_1ba567dcd27fedcdb7e9568d03837fbf
#
_entry.id   1ba567dcd27fedcdb7e9568d03837fbf
#
_cell.length_a   1.000
_cell.length_b   1.000
_cell.length_c   1.000
_cell.angle_alpha   90.00
_cell.angle_beta   90.00
_cell.angle_gamma   90.00
#
_symmetry.space_group_name_H-M   'P 1'
#
loop_
_entity.id
_entity.type
_entity.pdbx_description
1 polymer ?
#
loop_
_entity_poly.entity_id
_entity_poly.type
_entity_poly.pdbx_seq_one_letter_code
_entity_poly.pdbx_strand_id
1 'polypeptide(L)'
;MLRQRLQLGLIHLAVAMTLVPINSTLNRVMIKELALSATLVAVLASLPYLFSPIQVFIGAFADRHPLFGLYRTPYILLGLLLCVLGVIVSPYAAFAMAENFWGGLALGLLAFGAWGMGYNLSAVSYLALASELSGEKGRSKTVAVMFIMMITSIIFTAIGLSRMVDPYTPQALVQAFWVVGLIALVLGLLGVLRLENRRADG
;
A
#
# COMPACT_ATOMS: atom_id res chain seq x y z
N MET A 1 4.17 19.51 15.78
CA MET A 1 5.31 18.87 15.09
C MET A 1 5.45 17.37 15.40
N LEU A 2 5.62 16.89 16.66
CA LEU A 2 5.76 15.44 16.93
C LEU A 2 4.52 14.65 16.51
N ARG A 3 3.32 15.10 16.86
CA ARG A 3 2.05 14.49 16.44
C ARG A 3 1.95 14.31 14.92
N GLN A 4 2.26 15.36 14.15
CA GLN A 4 2.21 15.32 12.69
C GLN A 4 3.22 14.31 12.11
N ARG A 5 4.42 14.22 12.68
CA ARG A 5 5.43 13.22 12.27
C ARG A 5 4.96 11.79 12.53
N LEU A 6 4.33 11.54 13.70
CA LEU A 6 3.77 10.25 14.02
C LEU A 6 2.59 9.90 13.10
N GLN A 7 1.73 10.85 12.78
CA GLN A 7 0.62 10.65 11.84
C GLN A 7 1.12 10.33 10.43
N LEU A 8 2.11 11.07 9.92
CA LEU A 8 2.77 10.77 8.65
C LEU A 8 3.44 9.40 8.69
N GLY A 9 4.07 9.05 9.80
CA GLY A 9 4.64 7.73 10.03
C GLY A 9 3.59 6.62 9.99
N LEU A 10 2.39 6.83 10.57
CA LEU A 10 1.28 5.88 10.51
C LEU A 10 0.78 5.66 9.08
N ILE A 11 0.71 6.71 8.26
CA ILE A 11 0.34 6.58 6.85
C ILE A 11 1.39 5.74 6.11
N HIS A 12 2.67 6.08 6.28
CA HIS A 12 3.77 5.35 5.64
C HIS A 12 3.81 3.88 6.09
N LEU A 13 3.64 3.64 7.39
CA LEU A 13 3.53 2.31 7.98
C LEU A 13 2.37 1.52 7.36
N ALA A 14 1.18 2.11 7.26
CA ALA A 14 -0.01 1.49 6.70
C ALA A 14 0.18 1.07 5.24
N VAL A 15 0.75 1.94 4.41
CA VAL A 15 1.04 1.64 3.00
C VAL A 15 2.14 0.58 2.89
N ALA A 16 3.20 0.69 3.68
CA ALA A 16 4.34 -0.23 3.64
C ALA A 16 3.99 -1.66 4.08
N MET A 17 3.10 -1.82 5.08
CA MET A 17 2.70 -3.17 5.50
C MET A 17 1.96 -3.95 4.40
N THR A 18 1.40 -3.28 3.39
CA THR A 18 0.79 -3.94 2.22
C THR A 18 1.80 -4.60 1.28
N LEU A 19 3.08 -4.22 1.37
CA LEU A 19 4.16 -4.82 0.56
C LEU A 19 4.46 -6.26 0.98
N VAL A 20 4.40 -6.54 2.28
CA VAL A 20 4.83 -7.84 2.83
C VAL A 20 3.96 -9.00 2.37
N PRO A 21 2.60 -8.96 2.45
CA PRO A 21 1.77 -10.06 2.00
C PRO A 21 2.00 -10.41 0.53
N ILE A 22 2.13 -9.41 -0.34
CA ILE A 22 2.28 -9.64 -1.77
C ILE A 22 3.69 -10.13 -2.12
N ASN A 23 4.73 -9.41 -1.70
CA ASN A 23 6.11 -9.71 -2.11
C ASN A 23 6.74 -10.90 -1.38
N SER A 24 6.20 -11.31 -0.25
CA SER A 24 6.73 -12.43 0.54
C SER A 24 5.77 -13.63 0.50
N THR A 25 4.64 -13.53 1.18
CA THR A 25 3.75 -14.66 1.43
C THR A 25 3.06 -15.15 0.16
N LEU A 26 2.41 -14.25 -0.58
CA LEU A 26 1.68 -14.61 -1.79
C LEU A 26 2.63 -15.09 -2.91
N ASN A 27 3.76 -14.41 -3.06
CA ASN A 27 4.79 -14.82 -4.02
C ASN A 27 5.22 -16.28 -3.78
N ARG A 28 5.51 -16.64 -2.52
CA ARG A 28 5.84 -18.01 -2.16
C ARG A 28 4.71 -18.99 -2.46
N VAL A 29 3.47 -18.65 -2.09
CA VAL A 29 2.30 -19.52 -2.31
C VAL A 29 2.03 -19.72 -3.79
N MET A 30 2.06 -18.67 -4.58
CA MET A 30 1.85 -18.76 -6.05
C MET A 30 2.85 -19.71 -6.71
N ILE A 31 4.12 -19.65 -6.30
CA ILE A 31 5.17 -20.47 -6.91
C ILE A 31 5.17 -21.90 -6.35
N LYS A 32 5.09 -22.07 -5.01
CA LYS A 32 5.28 -23.39 -4.37
C LYS A 32 4.00 -24.20 -4.27
N GLU A 33 2.90 -23.58 -3.92
CA GLU A 33 1.62 -24.27 -3.67
C GLU A 33 0.73 -24.33 -4.91
N LEU A 34 0.75 -23.26 -5.74
CA LEU A 34 -0.10 -23.16 -6.93
C LEU A 34 0.67 -23.49 -8.23
N ALA A 35 1.96 -23.79 -8.14
CA ALA A 35 2.83 -24.12 -9.27
C ALA A 35 2.80 -23.10 -10.43
N LEU A 36 2.53 -21.83 -10.12
CA LEU A 36 2.56 -20.76 -11.13
C LEU A 36 3.99 -20.40 -11.49
N SER A 37 4.20 -19.99 -12.74
CA SER A 37 5.51 -19.58 -13.23
C SER A 37 6.10 -18.44 -12.39
N ALA A 38 7.33 -18.59 -11.91
CA ALA A 38 8.04 -17.55 -11.17
C ALA A 38 8.18 -16.24 -11.97
N THR A 39 8.31 -16.32 -13.29
CA THR A 39 8.36 -15.16 -14.17
C THR A 39 7.03 -14.39 -14.14
N LEU A 40 5.90 -15.09 -14.23
CA LEU A 40 4.58 -14.47 -14.14
C LEU A 40 4.40 -13.77 -12.80
N VAL A 41 4.74 -14.44 -11.70
CA VAL A 41 4.63 -13.89 -10.35
C VAL A 41 5.51 -12.64 -10.19
N ALA A 42 6.74 -12.68 -10.69
CA ALA A 42 7.65 -11.54 -10.68
C ALA A 42 7.11 -10.35 -11.49
N VAL A 43 6.52 -10.60 -12.67
CA VAL A 43 5.88 -9.54 -13.48
C VAL A 43 4.74 -8.90 -12.72
N LEU A 44 3.83 -9.67 -12.13
CA LEU A 44 2.72 -9.13 -11.35
C LEU A 44 3.21 -8.32 -10.14
N ALA A 45 4.18 -8.83 -9.39
CA ALA A 45 4.75 -8.14 -8.23
C ALA A 45 5.54 -6.87 -8.61
N SER A 46 5.97 -6.73 -9.86
CA SER A 46 6.70 -5.57 -10.37
C SER A 46 5.80 -4.42 -10.85
N LEU A 47 4.49 -4.60 -10.93
CA LEU A 47 3.56 -3.57 -11.40
C LEU A 47 3.71 -2.21 -10.70
N PRO A 48 3.95 -2.09 -9.38
CA PRO A 48 4.20 -0.80 -8.74
C PRO A 48 5.37 -0.04 -9.36
N TYR A 49 6.43 -0.76 -9.75
CA TYR A 49 7.63 -0.16 -10.36
C TYR A 49 7.36 0.25 -11.82
N LEU A 50 6.55 -0.54 -12.55
CA LEU A 50 6.13 -0.18 -13.91
C LEU A 50 5.25 1.07 -13.94
N PHE A 51 4.45 1.29 -12.89
CA PHE A 51 3.63 2.48 -12.76
C PHE A 51 4.39 3.69 -12.18
N SER A 52 5.63 3.54 -11.74
CA SER A 52 6.38 4.63 -11.11
C SER A 52 6.54 5.89 -11.99
N PRO A 53 6.67 5.84 -13.32
CA PRO A 53 6.70 7.06 -14.14
C PRO A 53 5.41 7.88 -14.05
N ILE A 54 4.28 7.24 -13.77
CA ILE A 54 2.97 7.91 -13.62
C ILE A 54 2.94 8.80 -12.36
N GLN A 55 3.81 8.57 -11.39
CA GLN A 55 3.89 9.35 -10.15
C GLN A 55 4.06 10.85 -10.41
N VAL A 56 4.83 11.23 -11.44
CA VAL A 56 5.05 12.64 -11.81
C VAL A 56 3.73 13.28 -12.23
N PHE A 57 2.95 12.58 -13.05
CA PHE A 57 1.63 13.06 -13.50
C PHE A 57 0.61 13.10 -12.36
N ILE A 58 0.61 12.10 -11.48
CA ILE A 58 -0.25 12.05 -10.29
C ILE A 58 0.04 13.22 -9.37
N GLY A 59 1.32 13.52 -9.10
CA GLY A 59 1.72 14.64 -8.28
C GLY A 59 1.24 15.98 -8.85
N ALA A 60 1.52 16.22 -10.13
CA ALA A 60 1.10 17.43 -10.83
C ALA A 60 -0.44 17.57 -10.93
N PHE A 61 -1.15 16.44 -11.06
CA PHE A 61 -2.61 16.43 -11.08
C PHE A 61 -3.19 16.79 -9.71
N ALA A 62 -2.70 16.17 -8.65
CA ALA A 62 -3.12 16.42 -7.28
C ALA A 62 -2.89 17.88 -6.86
N ASP A 63 -1.78 18.50 -7.32
CA ASP A 63 -1.47 19.91 -7.06
C ASP A 63 -2.49 20.87 -7.66
N ARG A 64 -3.15 20.48 -8.75
CA ARG A 64 -4.08 21.33 -9.50
C ARG A 64 -5.55 21.05 -9.19
N HIS A 65 -5.86 19.90 -8.58
CA HIS A 65 -7.24 19.45 -8.37
C HIS A 65 -7.48 19.11 -6.90
N PRO A 66 -7.65 20.14 -6.04
CA PRO A 66 -8.00 19.89 -4.65
C PRO A 66 -9.39 19.25 -4.57
N LEU A 67 -9.54 18.25 -3.71
CA LEU A 67 -10.83 17.62 -3.41
C LEU A 67 -11.24 18.01 -1.99
N PHE A 68 -12.43 18.58 -1.84
CA PHE A 68 -12.96 19.05 -0.55
C PHE A 68 -12.08 20.08 0.19
N GLY A 69 -11.30 20.89 -0.57
CA GLY A 69 -10.35 21.87 -0.02
C GLY A 69 -9.07 21.23 0.54
N LEU A 70 -8.79 19.97 0.18
CA LEU A 70 -7.59 19.22 0.57
C LEU A 70 -6.82 18.79 -0.68
N TYR A 71 -5.50 18.97 -0.67
CA TYR A 71 -4.64 18.68 -1.83
C TYR A 71 -4.02 17.29 -1.76
N ARG A 72 -3.80 16.74 -0.56
CA ARG A 72 -3.06 15.49 -0.36
C ARG A 72 -3.90 14.38 0.24
N THR A 73 -4.67 14.67 1.27
CA THR A 73 -5.44 13.67 2.03
C THR A 73 -6.36 12.82 1.18
N PRO A 74 -7.16 13.34 0.23
CA PRO A 74 -8.03 12.52 -0.60
C PRO A 74 -7.26 11.52 -1.47
N TYR A 75 -6.11 11.94 -2.00
CA TYR A 75 -5.25 11.09 -2.83
C TYR A 75 -4.53 10.00 -2.01
N ILE A 76 -4.13 10.33 -0.77
CA ILE A 76 -3.59 9.36 0.19
C ILE A 76 -4.65 8.29 0.48
N LEU A 77 -5.88 8.70 0.78
CA LEU A 77 -6.97 7.78 1.09
C LEU A 77 -7.37 6.91 -0.10
N LEU A 78 -7.48 7.50 -1.29
CA LEU A 78 -7.77 6.74 -2.51
C LEU A 78 -6.68 5.71 -2.79
N GLY A 79 -5.42 6.11 -2.68
CA GLY A 79 -4.30 5.20 -2.85
C GLY A 79 -4.26 4.09 -1.81
N LEU A 80 -4.53 4.41 -0.55
CA LEU A 80 -4.62 3.42 0.53
C LEU A 80 -5.76 2.42 0.29
N LEU A 81 -6.94 2.88 -0.14
CA LEU A 81 -8.06 2.01 -0.50
C LEU A 81 -7.70 1.07 -1.64
N LEU A 82 -7.05 1.57 -2.69
CA LEU A 82 -6.57 0.74 -3.81
C LEU A 82 -5.54 -0.30 -3.34
N CYS A 83 -4.60 0.08 -2.45
CA CYS A 83 -3.66 -0.85 -1.84
C CYS A 83 -4.37 -1.97 -1.07
N VAL A 84 -5.30 -1.60 -0.21
CA VAL A 84 -6.03 -2.56 0.64
C VAL A 84 -6.88 -3.49 -0.22
N LEU A 85 -7.61 -2.96 -1.19
CA LEU A 85 -8.41 -3.78 -2.13
C LEU A 85 -7.51 -4.72 -2.93
N GLY A 86 -6.38 -4.24 -3.45
CA GLY A 86 -5.43 -5.06 -4.17
C GLY A 86 -4.86 -6.20 -3.32
N VAL A 87 -4.49 -5.92 -2.07
CA VAL A 87 -4.03 -6.95 -1.11
C VAL A 87 -5.12 -7.98 -0.84
N ILE A 88 -6.35 -7.55 -0.53
CA ILE A 88 -7.46 -8.45 -0.18
C ILE A 88 -7.85 -9.34 -1.37
N VAL A 89 -7.83 -8.80 -2.59
CA VAL A 89 -8.24 -9.53 -3.80
C VAL A 89 -7.13 -10.44 -4.33
N SER A 90 -5.87 -10.15 -4.05
CA SER A 90 -4.73 -10.87 -4.64
C SER A 90 -4.69 -12.38 -4.36
N PRO A 91 -5.04 -12.93 -3.17
CA PRO A 91 -5.12 -14.38 -2.97
C PRO A 91 -6.18 -15.05 -3.84
N TYR A 92 -7.34 -14.41 -3.99
CA TYR A 92 -8.42 -14.92 -4.85
C TYR A 92 -8.00 -14.96 -6.32
N ALA A 93 -7.27 -13.92 -6.77
CA ALA A 93 -6.71 -13.89 -8.11
C ALA A 93 -5.69 -15.01 -8.32
N ALA A 94 -4.86 -15.30 -7.32
CA ALA A 94 -3.89 -16.39 -7.38
C ALA A 94 -4.56 -17.75 -7.49
N PHE A 95 -5.62 -18.02 -6.69
CA PHE A 95 -6.40 -19.25 -6.78
C PHE A 95 -7.12 -19.36 -8.12
N ALA A 96 -7.74 -18.27 -8.58
CA ALA A 96 -8.40 -18.26 -9.90
C ALA A 96 -7.42 -18.55 -11.04
N MET A 97 -6.15 -18.07 -10.97
CA MET A 97 -5.12 -18.40 -11.98
C MET A 97 -4.77 -19.90 -12.02
N ALA A 98 -4.84 -20.58 -10.87
CA ALA A 98 -4.60 -22.01 -10.79
C ALA A 98 -5.74 -22.85 -11.40
N GLU A 99 -6.97 -22.36 -11.34
CA GLU A 99 -8.17 -23.02 -11.87
C GLU A 99 -8.46 -22.65 -13.33
N ASN A 100 -8.43 -21.37 -13.64
CA ASN A 100 -8.66 -20.79 -14.96
C ASN A 100 -7.63 -19.69 -15.21
N PHE A 101 -6.56 -20.02 -15.91
CA PHE A 101 -5.40 -19.14 -16.08
C PHE A 101 -5.78 -17.75 -16.62
N TRP A 102 -6.56 -17.66 -17.69
CA TRP A 102 -6.85 -16.37 -18.33
C TRP A 102 -7.78 -15.49 -17.50
N GLY A 103 -8.81 -16.08 -16.90
CA GLY A 103 -9.71 -15.36 -15.99
C GLY A 103 -8.98 -14.89 -14.73
N GLY A 104 -8.17 -15.77 -14.14
CA GLY A 104 -7.34 -15.45 -12.98
C GLY A 104 -6.26 -14.42 -13.28
N LEU A 105 -5.64 -14.47 -14.46
CA LEU A 105 -4.66 -13.47 -14.89
C LEU A 105 -5.28 -12.07 -15.02
N ALA A 106 -6.47 -11.98 -15.61
CA ALA A 106 -7.18 -10.70 -15.70
C ALA A 106 -7.48 -10.13 -14.31
N LEU A 107 -7.98 -10.97 -13.38
CA LEU A 107 -8.20 -10.58 -11.99
C LEU A 107 -6.89 -10.21 -11.28
N GLY A 108 -5.81 -10.95 -11.55
CA GLY A 108 -4.46 -10.67 -11.04
C GLY A 108 -3.94 -9.31 -11.49
N LEU A 109 -4.05 -9.00 -12.77
CA LEU A 109 -3.65 -7.69 -13.30
C LEU A 109 -4.44 -6.56 -12.66
N LEU A 110 -5.74 -6.75 -12.41
CA LEU A 110 -6.55 -5.77 -11.70
C LEU A 110 -6.13 -5.63 -10.22
N ALA A 111 -5.94 -6.74 -9.50
CA ALA A 111 -5.58 -6.73 -8.08
C ALA A 111 -4.18 -6.14 -7.84
N PHE A 112 -3.17 -6.66 -8.55
CA PHE A 112 -1.79 -6.17 -8.43
C PHE A 112 -1.64 -4.78 -9.05
N GLY A 113 -2.39 -4.46 -10.10
CA GLY A 113 -2.46 -3.13 -10.70
C GLY A 113 -3.06 -2.11 -9.73
N ALA A 114 -4.19 -2.43 -9.10
CA ALA A 114 -4.81 -1.58 -8.09
C ALA A 114 -3.87 -1.34 -6.89
N TRP A 115 -3.23 -2.41 -6.39
CA TRP A 115 -2.23 -2.31 -5.34
C TRP A 115 -1.05 -1.42 -5.74
N GLY A 116 -0.47 -1.64 -6.93
CA GLY A 116 0.67 -0.87 -7.41
C GLY A 116 0.34 0.61 -7.65
N MET A 117 -0.82 0.88 -8.26
CA MET A 117 -1.29 2.25 -8.49
C MET A 117 -1.61 2.95 -7.16
N GLY A 118 -2.26 2.23 -6.23
CA GLY A 118 -2.56 2.72 -4.89
C GLY A 118 -1.30 3.06 -4.11
N TYR A 119 -0.28 2.20 -4.17
CA TYR A 119 1.02 2.44 -3.56
C TYR A 119 1.65 3.74 -4.08
N ASN A 120 1.73 3.90 -5.40
CA ASN A 120 2.30 5.09 -6.03
C ASN A 120 1.53 6.36 -5.69
N LEU A 121 0.19 6.31 -5.77
CA LEU A 121 -0.68 7.45 -5.46
C LEU A 121 -0.54 7.91 -4.00
N SER A 122 -0.56 6.96 -3.06
CA SER A 122 -0.33 7.25 -1.64
C SER A 122 1.07 7.81 -1.39
N ALA A 123 2.10 7.16 -1.95
CA ALA A 123 3.50 7.50 -1.70
C ALA A 123 3.82 8.93 -2.12
N VAL A 124 3.45 9.33 -3.33
CA VAL A 124 3.65 10.70 -3.83
C VAL A 124 2.93 11.69 -2.92
N SER A 125 1.68 11.41 -2.58
CA SER A 125 0.84 12.35 -1.82
C SER A 125 1.30 12.53 -0.37
N TYR A 126 1.63 11.44 0.36
CA TYR A 126 2.08 11.60 1.75
C TYR A 126 3.52 12.13 1.86
N LEU A 127 4.39 11.85 0.90
CA LEU A 127 5.76 12.42 0.88
C LEU A 127 5.72 13.92 0.57
N ALA A 128 4.84 14.36 -0.33
CA ALA A 128 4.60 15.78 -0.57
C ALA A 128 4.06 16.46 0.70
N LEU A 129 3.03 15.87 1.34
CA LEU A 129 2.47 16.39 2.59
C LEU A 129 3.51 16.44 3.71
N ALA A 130 4.36 15.42 3.82
CA ALA A 130 5.46 15.39 4.79
C ALA A 130 6.44 16.55 4.58
N SER A 131 6.75 16.88 3.33
CA SER A 131 7.62 17.99 2.98
C SER A 131 6.98 19.33 3.30
N GLU A 132 5.69 19.50 2.96
CA GLU A 132 4.92 20.73 3.22
C GLU A 132 4.78 21.02 4.72
N LEU A 133 4.43 20.00 5.53
CA LEU A 133 4.21 20.16 6.97
C LEU A 133 5.50 20.32 7.78
N SER A 134 6.61 19.79 7.28
CA SER A 134 7.89 19.78 8.02
C SER A 134 8.77 20.99 7.77
N GLY A 135 8.60 21.64 6.63
CA GLY A 135 9.51 22.68 6.15
C GLY A 135 10.95 22.14 5.94
N GLU A 136 11.85 22.97 5.44
CA GLU A 136 13.22 22.54 5.10
C GLU A 136 14.00 21.97 6.29
N LYS A 137 13.95 22.65 7.44
CA LYS A 137 14.71 22.26 8.65
C LYS A 137 14.15 21.02 9.35
N GLY A 138 12.86 20.68 9.14
CA GLY A 138 12.19 19.58 9.82
C GLY A 138 12.11 18.30 8.98
N ARG A 139 12.29 18.38 7.67
CA ARG A 139 12.06 17.32 6.69
C ARG A 139 12.85 16.04 6.98
N SER A 140 14.15 16.15 7.25
CA SER A 140 14.98 14.98 7.52
C SER A 140 14.53 14.19 8.75
N LYS A 141 14.15 14.90 9.83
CA LYS A 141 13.63 14.27 11.06
C LYS A 141 12.29 13.59 10.82
N THR A 142 11.41 14.19 10.03
CA THR A 142 10.12 13.60 9.69
C THR A 142 10.29 12.34 8.85
N VAL A 143 11.12 12.38 7.83
CA VAL A 143 11.45 11.22 6.99
C VAL A 143 12.07 10.10 7.83
N ALA A 144 13.00 10.42 8.75
CA ALA A 144 13.59 9.41 9.63
C ALA A 144 12.52 8.69 10.48
N VAL A 145 11.58 9.43 11.10
CA VAL A 145 10.48 8.83 11.86
C VAL A 145 9.61 7.94 10.98
N MET A 146 9.26 8.41 9.79
CA MET A 146 8.46 7.65 8.82
C MET A 146 9.14 6.33 8.44
N PHE A 147 10.44 6.34 8.16
CA PHE A 147 11.19 5.13 7.79
C PHE A 147 11.35 4.16 8.96
N ILE A 148 11.60 4.64 10.18
CA ILE A 148 11.64 3.77 11.37
C ILE A 148 10.29 3.06 11.54
N MET A 149 9.19 3.78 11.45
CA MET A 149 7.84 3.20 11.55
C MET A 149 7.56 2.22 10.42
N MET A 150 8.01 2.51 9.19
CA MET A 150 7.90 1.62 8.04
C MET A 150 8.63 0.29 8.30
N ILE A 151 9.90 0.34 8.67
CA ILE A 151 10.72 -0.85 8.94
C ILE A 151 10.08 -1.69 10.05
N THR A 152 9.65 -1.03 11.12
CA THR A 152 8.94 -1.68 12.23
C THR A 152 7.69 -2.40 11.73
N SER A 153 6.89 -1.77 10.87
CA SER A 153 5.67 -2.39 10.33
C SER A 153 5.98 -3.62 9.46
N ILE A 154 7.01 -3.54 8.63
CA ILE A 154 7.44 -4.66 7.78
C ILE A 154 7.80 -5.87 8.65
N ILE A 155 8.58 -5.66 9.72
CA ILE A 155 8.99 -6.73 10.64
C ILE A 155 7.77 -7.37 11.31
N PHE A 156 6.90 -6.55 11.93
CA PHE A 156 5.72 -7.09 12.64
C PHE A 156 4.73 -7.76 11.69
N THR A 157 4.54 -7.19 10.49
CA THR A 157 3.67 -7.81 9.47
C THR A 157 4.23 -9.14 9.00
N ALA A 158 5.54 -9.24 8.77
CA ALA A 158 6.19 -10.49 8.36
C ALA A 158 6.06 -11.59 9.45
N ILE A 159 6.29 -11.24 10.71
CA ILE A 159 6.13 -12.15 11.84
C ILE A 159 4.65 -12.59 11.98
N GLY A 160 3.72 -11.64 11.90
CA GLY A 160 2.29 -11.93 11.99
C GLY A 160 1.81 -12.85 10.87
N LEU A 161 2.17 -12.55 9.63
CA LEU A 161 1.82 -13.38 8.47
C LEU A 161 2.42 -14.79 8.57
N SER A 162 3.70 -14.89 8.98
CA SER A 162 4.34 -16.19 9.16
C SER A 162 3.57 -17.09 10.13
N ARG A 163 3.11 -16.53 11.25
CA ARG A 163 2.34 -17.28 12.24
C ARG A 163 0.91 -17.61 11.81
N MET A 164 0.28 -16.71 11.03
CA MET A 164 -1.11 -16.91 10.57
C MET A 164 -1.20 -17.93 9.44
N VAL A 165 -0.15 -18.07 8.63
CA VAL A 165 -0.14 -18.91 7.42
C VAL A 165 0.65 -20.22 7.65
N ASP A 166 1.00 -20.55 8.86
CA ASP A 166 1.66 -21.81 9.23
C ASP A 166 0.83 -22.57 10.26
N PRO A 167 0.30 -23.80 9.93
CA PRO A 167 0.41 -24.49 8.62
C PRO A 167 -0.40 -23.81 7.52
N TYR A 168 0.11 -23.88 6.30
CA TYR A 168 -0.55 -23.27 5.14
C TYR A 168 -1.91 -23.93 4.87
N THR A 169 -2.93 -23.08 4.75
CA THR A 169 -4.24 -23.41 4.15
C THR A 169 -4.72 -22.22 3.32
N PRO A 170 -5.50 -22.47 2.26
CA PRO A 170 -6.08 -21.37 1.47
C PRO A 170 -6.88 -20.36 2.31
N GLN A 171 -7.63 -20.86 3.30
CA GLN A 171 -8.41 -20.03 4.22
C GLN A 171 -7.53 -19.17 5.12
N ALA A 172 -6.45 -19.75 5.68
CA ALA A 172 -5.51 -19.02 6.51
C ALA A 172 -4.84 -17.88 5.72
N LEU A 173 -4.48 -18.13 4.46
CA LEU A 173 -3.92 -17.11 3.57
C LEU A 173 -4.90 -15.94 3.38
N VAL A 174 -6.14 -16.25 3.00
CA VAL A 174 -7.18 -15.24 2.79
C VAL A 174 -7.42 -14.42 4.06
N GLN A 175 -7.59 -15.09 5.21
CA GLN A 175 -7.80 -14.42 6.49
C GLN A 175 -6.64 -13.49 6.86
N ALA A 176 -5.41 -13.95 6.66
CA ALA A 176 -4.22 -13.15 6.94
C ALA A 176 -4.18 -11.87 6.08
N PHE A 177 -4.55 -11.96 4.81
CA PHE A 177 -4.59 -10.82 3.90
C PHE A 177 -5.71 -9.82 4.27
N TRP A 178 -6.87 -10.32 4.69
CA TRP A 178 -7.93 -9.48 5.24
C TRP A 178 -7.48 -8.74 6.50
N VAL A 179 -6.84 -9.44 7.43
CA VAL A 179 -6.34 -8.84 8.68
C VAL A 179 -5.34 -7.74 8.38
N VAL A 180 -4.34 -8.01 7.54
CA VAL A 180 -3.34 -7.00 7.16
C VAL A 180 -4.00 -5.81 6.46
N GLY A 181 -4.91 -6.05 5.51
CA GLY A 181 -5.61 -5.00 4.79
C GLY A 181 -6.44 -4.10 5.72
N LEU A 182 -7.20 -4.70 6.63
CA LEU A 182 -8.01 -3.94 7.58
C LEU A 182 -7.16 -3.15 8.57
N ILE A 183 -6.08 -3.73 9.10
CA ILE A 183 -5.14 -3.01 9.98
C ILE A 183 -4.53 -1.83 9.22
N ALA A 184 -4.07 -2.04 7.98
CA ALA A 184 -3.52 -0.98 7.14
C ALA A 184 -4.53 0.16 6.94
N LEU A 185 -5.79 -0.19 6.64
CA LEU A 185 -6.85 0.80 6.46
C LEU A 185 -7.08 1.62 7.73
N VAL A 186 -7.22 0.96 8.88
CA VAL A 186 -7.44 1.65 10.17
C VAL A 186 -6.27 2.57 10.52
N LEU A 187 -5.03 2.09 10.41
CA LEU A 187 -3.84 2.88 10.72
C LEU A 187 -3.67 4.07 9.77
N GLY A 188 -3.92 3.87 8.48
CA GLY A 188 -3.87 4.94 7.50
C GLY A 188 -4.95 6.00 7.73
N LEU A 189 -6.18 5.59 8.05
CA LEU A 189 -7.26 6.50 8.43
C LEU A 189 -6.90 7.31 9.68
N LEU A 190 -6.36 6.67 10.73
CA LEU A 190 -5.88 7.37 11.92
C LEU A 190 -4.75 8.36 11.60
N GLY A 191 -3.87 7.99 10.65
CA GLY A 191 -2.77 8.84 10.21
C GLY A 191 -3.22 10.13 9.54
N VAL A 192 -4.28 10.11 8.73
CA VAL A 192 -4.77 11.29 8.00
C VAL A 192 -5.71 12.18 8.81
N LEU A 193 -6.21 11.71 9.96
CA LEU A 193 -7.19 12.46 10.77
C LEU A 193 -6.67 13.84 11.17
N ARG A 194 -7.30 14.90 10.64
CA ARG A 194 -6.95 16.30 10.92
C ARG A 194 -5.46 16.62 10.73
N LEU A 195 -4.82 15.97 9.77
CA LEU A 195 -3.40 16.17 9.47
C LEU A 195 -3.20 17.36 8.53
N GLU A 196 -3.98 17.45 7.48
CA GLU A 196 -3.97 18.53 6.49
C GLU A 196 -5.03 19.58 6.84
N ASN A 197 -4.64 20.84 6.84
CA ASN A 197 -5.58 21.94 7.02
C ASN A 197 -6.24 22.27 5.67
N ARG A 198 -7.55 22.45 5.67
CA ARG A 198 -8.27 22.97 4.49
C ARG A 198 -7.71 24.34 4.14
N ARG A 199 -7.28 24.50 2.92
CA ARG A 199 -6.98 25.84 2.38
C ARG A 199 -8.32 26.44 1.95
N ALA A 200 -8.68 27.58 2.52
CA ALA A 200 -9.76 28.39 1.98
C ALA A 200 -9.23 28.92 0.65
N ASP A 201 -9.77 28.40 -0.47
CA ASP A 201 -9.52 28.97 -1.78
C ASP A 201 -10.10 30.38 -1.74
N GLY A 202 -9.20 31.40 -1.76
CA GLY A 202 -9.53 32.80 -1.96
C GLY A 202 -9.81 33.06 -3.43
#